data_1977389983058694cdeb113632111af1
#
_entry.id   1977389983058694cdeb113632111af1
#
_cell.length_a   1.000
_cell.length_b   1.000
_cell.length_c   1.000
_cell.angle_alpha   90.00
_cell.angle_beta   90.00
_cell.angle_gamma   90.00
#
_symmetry.space_group_name_H-M   'P 1'
#
loop_
_entity.id
_entity.type
_entity.pdbx_description
1 polymer ?
#
loop_
_entity_poly.entity_id
_entity_poly.type
_entity_poly.pdbx_seq_one_letter_code
_entity_poly.pdbx_strand_id
1 'polypeptide(L)'
;MTGVGYPRPVHNTIDIEWEGAPKREPIQEMYRQAIRHLIDEVAEREEFFRAGIVAIDITEADPFTGDSTGHEDEIIGTKEQNDEYAYQWATVQLVGNAVSLVLDARPVRKGESRKEIVEDLLDSAEELVYVDNVLMDREFDSQHILEMISQRGLSYVVPRRM
;
A
#
# COMPACT_ATOMS: atom_id res chain seq x y z
N MET A 1 -19.23 27.69 -42.79
CA MET A 1 -18.92 26.56 -41.89
C MET A 1 -17.92 27.04 -40.85
N THR A 2 -18.41 27.46 -39.70
CA THR A 2 -17.61 28.02 -38.60
C THR A 2 -17.20 26.91 -37.66
N GLY A 3 -15.89 26.59 -37.64
CA GLY A 3 -15.30 25.58 -36.73
C GLY A 3 -15.33 26.09 -35.30
N VAL A 4 -16.05 25.39 -34.43
CA VAL A 4 -16.03 25.60 -32.98
C VAL A 4 -14.74 25.00 -32.46
N GLY A 5 -13.77 25.86 -32.15
CA GLY A 5 -12.54 25.46 -31.49
C GLY A 5 -12.82 25.13 -30.03
N TYR A 6 -12.58 23.88 -29.64
CA TYR A 6 -12.55 23.51 -28.22
C TYR A 6 -11.36 24.18 -27.54
N PRO A 7 -11.57 24.82 -26.36
CA PRO A 7 -10.47 25.37 -25.61
C PRO A 7 -9.54 24.20 -25.18
N ARG A 8 -8.25 24.35 -25.45
CA ARG A 8 -7.24 23.42 -24.91
C ARG A 8 -7.22 23.54 -23.39
N PRO A 9 -7.13 22.43 -22.65
CA PRO A 9 -6.93 22.51 -21.22
C PRO A 9 -5.64 23.27 -20.95
N VAL A 10 -5.75 24.35 -20.19
CA VAL A 10 -4.60 25.07 -19.65
C VAL A 10 -4.04 24.15 -18.57
N HIS A 11 -2.89 23.56 -18.82
CA HIS A 11 -2.12 22.93 -17.75
C HIS A 11 -1.67 24.06 -16.82
N ASN A 12 -2.44 24.28 -15.77
CA ASN A 12 -1.94 24.99 -14.60
C ASN A 12 -0.94 24.04 -13.93
N THR A 13 0.31 24.11 -14.34
CA THR A 13 1.40 23.61 -13.53
C THR A 13 1.45 24.55 -12.33
N ILE A 14 0.86 24.13 -11.21
CA ILE A 14 1.14 24.77 -9.93
C ILE A 14 2.54 24.28 -9.60
N ASP A 15 3.55 25.09 -9.87
CA ASP A 15 4.89 24.92 -9.31
C ASP A 15 4.77 25.15 -7.79
N ILE A 16 4.42 24.11 -7.07
CA ILE A 16 4.55 24.08 -5.62
C ILE A 16 6.03 23.83 -5.38
N GLU A 17 6.79 24.90 -5.14
CA GLU A 17 8.11 24.76 -4.54
C GLU A 17 7.90 24.13 -3.15
N TRP A 18 8.10 22.82 -3.09
CA TRP A 18 8.16 22.08 -1.83
C TRP A 18 9.51 22.36 -1.16
N GLU A 19 9.68 23.54 -0.55
CA GLU A 19 10.76 23.73 0.41
C GLU A 19 10.48 22.82 1.62
N GLY A 20 11.15 21.68 1.61
CA GLY A 20 11.04 20.64 2.64
C GLY A 20 9.82 19.76 2.46
N ALA A 21 9.91 18.77 1.56
CA ALA A 21 8.96 17.67 1.56
C ALA A 21 8.87 17.09 2.98
N PRO A 22 7.66 16.96 3.57
CA PRO A 22 7.53 16.36 4.89
C PRO A 22 8.16 14.97 4.84
N LYS A 23 8.93 14.62 5.88
CA LYS A 23 9.46 13.27 6.01
C LYS A 23 8.31 12.28 5.91
N ARG A 24 8.55 11.12 5.30
CA ARG A 24 7.49 10.14 4.99
C ARG A 24 6.77 9.60 6.22
N GLU A 25 7.49 9.42 7.33
CA GLU A 25 6.91 8.97 8.58
C GLU A 25 5.74 9.85 9.06
N PRO A 26 5.80 11.19 9.00
CA PRO A 26 4.64 12.02 9.31
C PRO A 26 3.45 11.81 8.36
N ILE A 27 3.68 11.55 7.08
CA ILE A 27 2.60 11.31 6.11
C ILE A 27 1.91 9.98 6.42
N GLN A 28 2.67 8.93 6.67
CA GLN A 28 2.12 7.62 7.03
C GLN A 28 1.33 7.68 8.34
N GLU A 29 1.85 8.38 9.35
CA GLU A 29 1.13 8.55 10.61
C GLU A 29 -0.16 9.36 10.44
N MET A 30 -0.14 10.43 9.65
CA MET A 30 -1.35 11.18 9.32
C MET A 30 -2.39 10.31 8.62
N TYR A 31 -1.95 9.44 7.70
CA TYR A 31 -2.82 8.51 7.02
C TYR A 31 -3.44 7.51 8.00
N ARG A 32 -2.63 6.90 8.88
CA ARG A 32 -3.11 5.98 9.93
C ARG A 32 -4.13 6.63 10.86
N GLN A 33 -3.91 7.88 11.26
CA GLN A 33 -4.87 8.65 12.08
C GLN A 33 -6.18 8.90 11.32
N ALA A 34 -6.13 9.27 10.06
CA ALA A 34 -7.31 9.48 9.25
C ALA A 34 -8.13 8.20 9.06
N ILE A 35 -7.45 7.05 8.85
CA ILE A 35 -8.11 5.75 8.73
C ILE A 35 -8.73 5.32 10.07
N ARG A 36 -8.04 5.51 11.21
CA ARG A 36 -8.63 5.26 12.54
C ARG A 36 -9.92 6.04 12.74
N HIS A 37 -9.88 7.34 12.47
CA HIS A 37 -11.07 8.19 12.59
C HIS A 37 -12.20 7.73 11.67
N LEU A 38 -11.89 7.36 10.42
CA LEU A 38 -12.89 6.83 9.48
C LEU A 38 -13.51 5.52 10.01
N ILE A 39 -12.69 4.62 10.55
CA ILE A 39 -13.15 3.35 11.11
C ILE A 39 -14.04 3.59 12.32
N ASP A 40 -13.66 4.49 13.23
CA ASP A 40 -14.46 4.83 14.41
C ASP A 40 -15.84 5.38 14.01
N GLU A 41 -15.91 6.24 13.00
CA GLU A 41 -17.16 6.79 12.47
C GLU A 41 -18.05 5.72 11.78
N VAL A 42 -17.44 4.70 11.20
CA VAL A 42 -18.14 3.62 10.48
C VAL A 42 -18.45 2.44 11.40
N ALA A 43 -17.69 2.25 12.48
CA ALA A 43 -17.82 1.14 13.43
C ALA A 43 -19.21 1.02 14.08
N GLU A 44 -19.91 2.14 14.21
CA GLU A 44 -21.28 2.17 14.71
C GLU A 44 -22.29 1.50 13.75
N ARG A 45 -21.90 1.25 12.51
CA ARG A 45 -22.68 0.55 11.50
C ARG A 45 -22.28 -0.93 11.51
N GLU A 46 -22.95 -1.76 12.28
CA GLU A 46 -22.66 -3.17 12.58
C GLU A 46 -22.28 -4.07 11.36
N GLU A 47 -22.52 -3.62 10.13
CA GLU A 47 -22.26 -4.40 8.92
C GLU A 47 -20.80 -4.37 8.46
N PHE A 48 -20.00 -3.42 8.90
CA PHE A 48 -18.67 -3.16 8.35
C PHE A 48 -17.58 -4.13 8.84
N PHE A 49 -17.71 -4.70 10.05
CA PHE A 49 -16.63 -5.45 10.71
C PHE A 49 -16.72 -6.97 10.65
N ARG A 50 -17.67 -7.53 9.91
CA ARG A 50 -17.95 -8.98 9.98
C ARG A 50 -17.05 -9.87 9.13
N ALA A 51 -16.27 -9.33 8.21
CA ALA A 51 -15.35 -10.13 7.39
C ALA A 51 -13.91 -9.69 7.71
N GLY A 52 -13.27 -10.37 8.62
CA GLY A 52 -11.87 -10.15 8.97
C GLY A 52 -10.88 -10.60 7.88
N ILE A 53 -11.16 -10.30 6.61
CA ILE A 53 -10.31 -10.66 5.48
C ILE A 53 -9.53 -9.43 5.06
N VAL A 54 -8.22 -9.52 5.12
CA VAL A 54 -7.31 -8.49 4.59
C VAL A 54 -6.54 -9.01 3.39
N ALA A 55 -6.25 -8.13 2.44
CA ALA A 55 -5.37 -8.41 1.32
C ALA A 55 -4.10 -7.57 1.44
N ILE A 56 -2.95 -8.19 1.25
CA ILE A 56 -1.65 -7.53 1.22
C ILE A 56 -1.10 -7.62 -0.20
N ASP A 57 -0.69 -6.47 -0.74
CA ASP A 57 -0.15 -6.35 -2.08
C ASP A 57 1.02 -5.36 -2.13
N ILE A 58 1.91 -5.55 -3.11
CA ILE A 58 2.97 -4.60 -3.42
C ILE A 58 2.77 -4.12 -4.85
N THR A 59 2.52 -2.83 -4.97
CA THR A 59 2.29 -2.17 -6.25
C THR A 59 3.50 -1.32 -6.64
N GLU A 60 3.93 -1.44 -7.89
CA GLU A 60 4.90 -0.54 -8.49
C GLU A 60 4.19 0.73 -8.93
N ALA A 61 4.74 1.88 -8.51
CA ALA A 61 4.31 3.18 -9.01
C ALA A 61 4.90 3.44 -10.41
N ASP A 62 4.53 4.56 -11.00
CA ASP A 62 5.09 5.00 -12.27
C ASP A 62 6.63 5.01 -12.25
N PRO A 63 7.29 4.71 -13.39
CA PRO A 63 8.74 4.73 -13.48
C PRO A 63 9.32 6.06 -13.01
N PHE A 64 10.35 5.99 -12.18
CA PHE A 64 11.03 7.17 -11.67
C PHE A 64 11.93 7.77 -12.77
N THR A 65 11.70 9.01 -13.09
CA THR A 65 12.54 9.78 -14.02
C THR A 65 13.04 11.02 -13.32
N GLY A 66 14.30 11.04 -12.86
CA GLY A 66 14.85 12.20 -12.18
C GLY A 66 16.17 11.91 -11.46
N ASP A 67 16.59 12.86 -10.64
CA ASP A 67 17.76 12.70 -9.78
C ASP A 67 17.40 11.85 -8.56
N SER A 68 18.06 10.71 -8.42
CA SER A 68 17.85 9.77 -7.31
C SER A 68 18.58 10.16 -6.02
N THR A 69 19.33 11.27 -6.03
CA THR A 69 20.16 11.70 -4.89
C THR A 69 19.28 11.86 -3.63
N GLY A 70 19.61 11.11 -2.59
CA GLY A 70 18.88 11.11 -1.31
C GLY A 70 17.66 10.20 -1.26
N HIS A 71 17.37 9.44 -2.32
CA HIS A 71 16.25 8.50 -2.42
C HIS A 71 16.68 7.11 -2.91
N GLU A 72 17.98 6.81 -2.86
CA GLU A 72 18.55 5.59 -3.46
C GLU A 72 18.07 4.30 -2.80
N ASP A 73 17.62 4.36 -1.55
CA ASP A 73 17.05 3.23 -0.81
C ASP A 73 15.57 2.99 -1.08
N GLU A 74 14.90 3.94 -1.72
CA GLU A 74 13.47 3.93 -1.97
C GLU A 74 13.11 3.64 -3.42
N ILE A 75 14.09 3.77 -4.32
CA ILE A 75 13.93 3.53 -5.75
C ILE A 75 14.42 2.12 -6.05
N ILE A 76 13.50 1.25 -6.42
CA ILE A 76 13.74 -0.18 -6.63
C ILE A 76 13.69 -0.45 -8.13
N GLY A 77 14.69 -1.19 -8.65
CA GLY A 77 14.67 -1.63 -10.05
C GLY A 77 13.51 -2.60 -10.30
N THR A 78 12.77 -2.35 -11.37
CA THR A 78 11.69 -3.23 -11.79
C THR A 78 12.25 -4.49 -12.47
N LYS A 79 11.57 -5.64 -12.32
CA LYS A 79 12.01 -6.90 -12.93
C LYS A 79 11.71 -6.97 -14.43
N GLU A 80 10.83 -6.14 -14.94
CA GLU A 80 10.24 -6.30 -16.27
C GLU A 80 10.91 -5.46 -17.35
N GLN A 81 11.67 -4.43 -17.01
CA GLN A 81 12.34 -3.60 -17.99
C GLN A 81 13.77 -3.29 -17.56
N ASN A 82 14.69 -3.47 -18.49
CA ASN A 82 16.10 -3.15 -18.29
C ASN A 82 16.25 -1.65 -17.93
N ASP A 83 16.79 -1.37 -16.76
CA ASP A 83 17.19 -0.05 -16.27
C ASP A 83 16.06 0.92 -15.85
N GLU A 84 14.83 0.49 -15.69
CA GLU A 84 13.79 1.31 -15.08
C GLU A 84 13.74 1.12 -13.57
N TYR A 85 13.57 2.23 -12.85
CA TYR A 85 13.43 2.30 -11.41
C TYR A 85 12.06 2.85 -11.07
N ALA A 86 11.44 2.33 -10.02
CA ALA A 86 10.15 2.80 -9.57
C ALA A 86 10.08 2.80 -8.03
N TYR A 87 9.20 3.64 -7.49
CA TYR A 87 8.77 3.49 -6.11
C TYR A 87 7.84 2.29 -6.00
N GLN A 88 8.02 1.50 -4.95
CA GLN A 88 7.10 0.42 -4.62
C GLN A 88 6.36 0.74 -3.33
N TRP A 89 5.06 0.47 -3.32
CA TRP A 89 4.21 0.64 -2.15
C TRP A 89 3.61 -0.69 -1.74
N ALA A 90 3.75 -1.01 -0.48
CA ALA A 90 3.06 -2.14 0.13
C ALA A 90 1.80 -1.63 0.83
N THR A 91 0.70 -2.31 0.63
CA THR A 91 -0.61 -1.94 1.19
C THR A 91 -1.25 -3.13 1.89
N VAL A 92 -2.03 -2.84 2.92
CA VAL A 92 -2.98 -3.78 3.49
C VAL A 92 -4.38 -3.19 3.40
N GLN A 93 -5.32 -3.96 2.88
CA GLN A 93 -6.69 -3.50 2.67
C GLN A 93 -7.70 -4.51 3.22
N LEU A 94 -8.75 -4.00 3.87
CA LEU A 94 -9.91 -4.77 4.25
C LEU A 94 -10.72 -5.10 3.00
N VAL A 95 -11.03 -6.38 2.79
CA VAL A 95 -11.76 -6.88 1.62
C VAL A 95 -12.91 -7.78 2.05
N GLY A 96 -13.80 -8.12 1.14
CA GLY A 96 -14.93 -9.03 1.42
C GLY A 96 -16.19 -8.37 1.95
N ASN A 97 -16.20 -7.04 2.09
CA ASN A 97 -17.38 -6.23 2.39
C ASN A 97 -17.79 -5.40 1.17
N ALA A 98 -18.92 -4.71 1.25
CA ALA A 98 -19.39 -3.83 0.18
C ALA A 98 -18.40 -2.69 -0.16
N VAL A 99 -17.47 -2.40 0.74
CA VAL A 99 -16.44 -1.37 0.58
C VAL A 99 -15.08 -1.97 0.86
N SER A 100 -14.14 -1.81 -0.08
CA SER A 100 -12.72 -2.08 0.17
C SER A 100 -12.08 -0.84 0.79
N LEU A 101 -11.35 -1.00 1.89
CA LEU A 101 -10.68 0.08 2.58
C LEU A 101 -9.21 -0.25 2.75
N VAL A 102 -8.34 0.62 2.25
CA VAL A 102 -6.89 0.53 2.53
C VAL A 102 -6.67 0.94 3.98
N LEU A 103 -6.21 0.01 4.80
CA LEU A 103 -5.97 0.22 6.23
C LEU A 103 -4.63 0.89 6.48
N ASP A 104 -3.61 0.47 5.75
CA ASP A 104 -2.27 1.08 5.79
C ASP A 104 -1.57 0.96 4.44
N ALA A 105 -0.65 1.89 4.20
CA ALA A 105 0.22 1.92 3.03
C ALA A 105 1.61 2.41 3.44
N ARG A 106 2.64 1.71 3.00
CA ARG A 106 4.03 2.07 3.30
C ARG A 106 4.93 1.94 2.06
N PRO A 107 5.98 2.75 1.96
CA PRO A 107 6.99 2.55 0.93
C PRO A 107 7.79 1.28 1.22
N VAL A 108 8.13 0.55 0.17
CA VAL A 108 9.09 -0.56 0.23
C VAL A 108 10.49 0.00 0.07
N ARG A 109 11.43 -0.43 0.90
CA ARG A 109 12.83 -0.01 0.85
C ARG A 109 13.72 -1.09 0.25
N LYS A 110 14.81 -0.67 -0.37
CA LYS A 110 15.79 -1.58 -0.96
C LYS A 110 16.42 -2.46 0.11
N GLY A 111 16.37 -3.77 -0.11
CA GLY A 111 16.91 -4.76 0.83
C GLY A 111 15.98 -5.15 1.97
N GLU A 112 14.81 -4.55 2.07
CA GLU A 112 13.80 -4.92 3.05
C GLU A 112 13.19 -6.30 2.74
N SER A 113 12.99 -7.12 3.76
CA SER A 113 12.43 -8.45 3.57
C SER A 113 10.91 -8.40 3.42
N ARG A 114 10.34 -9.25 2.56
CA ARG A 114 8.89 -9.39 2.43
C ARG A 114 8.21 -9.78 3.75
N LYS A 115 8.92 -10.50 4.62
CA LYS A 115 8.41 -10.87 5.94
C LYS A 115 8.22 -9.65 6.83
N GLU A 116 9.20 -8.75 6.90
CA GLU A 116 9.13 -7.51 7.69
C GLU A 116 8.00 -6.60 7.19
N ILE A 117 7.81 -6.51 5.86
CA ILE A 117 6.72 -5.75 5.26
C ILE A 117 5.36 -6.32 5.68
N VAL A 118 5.16 -7.64 5.57
CA VAL A 118 3.90 -8.29 5.94
C VAL A 118 3.64 -8.16 7.44
N GLU A 119 4.67 -8.30 8.27
CA GLU A 119 4.58 -8.18 9.73
C GLU A 119 4.11 -6.79 10.15
N ASP A 120 4.73 -5.74 9.63
CA ASP A 120 4.38 -4.33 9.90
C ASP A 120 2.95 -3.98 9.43
N LEU A 121 2.56 -4.44 8.23
CA LEU A 121 1.21 -4.20 7.71
C LEU A 121 0.14 -4.96 8.50
N LEU A 122 0.43 -6.18 8.96
CA LEU A 122 -0.50 -6.92 9.81
C LEU A 122 -0.63 -6.28 11.19
N ASP A 123 0.47 -5.82 11.79
CA ASP A 123 0.42 -5.09 13.06
C ASP A 123 -0.50 -3.86 12.93
N SER A 124 -0.35 -3.08 11.86
CA SER A 124 -1.22 -1.92 11.60
C SER A 124 -2.68 -2.31 11.38
N ALA A 125 -2.94 -3.41 10.67
CA ALA A 125 -4.30 -3.87 10.40
C ALA A 125 -4.99 -4.40 11.66
N GLU A 126 -4.28 -5.19 12.49
CA GLU A 126 -4.81 -5.77 13.73
C GLU A 126 -5.10 -4.71 14.80
N GLU A 127 -4.46 -3.54 14.73
CA GLU A 127 -4.83 -2.37 15.57
C GLU A 127 -6.18 -1.73 15.18
N LEU A 128 -6.62 -1.92 13.94
CA LEU A 128 -7.76 -1.23 13.37
C LEU A 128 -8.99 -2.12 13.25
N VAL A 129 -8.79 -3.39 12.90
CA VAL A 129 -9.86 -4.34 12.60
C VAL A 129 -9.52 -5.73 13.13
N TYR A 130 -10.55 -6.55 13.34
CA TYR A 130 -10.33 -7.97 13.58
C TYR A 130 -9.90 -8.66 12.28
N VAL A 131 -8.71 -9.25 12.28
CA VAL A 131 -8.17 -9.99 11.14
C VAL A 131 -8.37 -11.49 11.40
N ASP A 132 -8.85 -12.22 10.39
CA ASP A 132 -9.10 -13.66 10.44
C ASP A 132 -8.38 -14.38 9.30
N ASN A 133 -8.38 -13.75 8.11
CA ASN A 133 -7.78 -14.30 6.91
C ASN A 133 -6.93 -13.27 6.19
N VAL A 134 -5.77 -13.72 5.69
CA VAL A 134 -4.84 -12.91 4.93
C VAL A 134 -4.75 -13.43 3.49
N LEU A 135 -5.06 -12.57 2.54
CA LEU A 135 -4.88 -12.85 1.11
C LEU A 135 -3.59 -12.19 0.63
N MET A 136 -2.77 -12.91 -0.09
CA MET A 136 -1.51 -12.39 -0.62
C MET A 136 -1.23 -12.95 -2.00
N ASP A 137 -0.43 -12.24 -2.81
CA ASP A 137 0.09 -12.74 -4.07
C ASP A 137 1.18 -13.84 -3.81
N ARG A 138 1.49 -14.57 -4.88
CA ARG A 138 2.53 -15.61 -4.91
C ARG A 138 3.95 -15.11 -4.59
N GLU A 139 4.21 -13.81 -4.66
CA GLU A 139 5.50 -13.27 -4.25
C GLU A 139 5.76 -13.44 -2.75
N PHE A 140 4.70 -13.58 -1.96
CA PHE A 140 4.73 -13.85 -0.52
C PHE A 140 4.73 -15.35 -0.18
N ASP A 141 4.75 -16.27 -1.17
CA ASP A 141 4.86 -17.72 -0.95
C ASP A 141 6.24 -18.07 -0.40
N SER A 142 6.41 -17.86 0.89
CA SER A 142 7.63 -18.11 1.66
C SER A 142 7.29 -18.79 2.97
N GLN A 143 8.00 -19.88 3.31
CA GLN A 143 7.79 -20.61 4.54
C GLN A 143 7.82 -19.69 5.77
N HIS A 144 8.76 -18.74 5.83
CA HIS A 144 8.89 -17.82 6.97
C HIS A 144 7.69 -16.88 7.13
N ILE A 145 7.08 -16.45 6.03
CA ILE A 145 5.88 -15.61 6.06
C ILE A 145 4.69 -16.45 6.53
N LEU A 146 4.50 -17.63 5.94
CA LEU A 146 3.37 -18.50 6.27
C LEU A 146 3.42 -18.99 7.72
N GLU A 147 4.61 -19.32 8.23
CA GLU A 147 4.82 -19.68 9.64
C GLU A 147 4.50 -18.49 10.57
N MET A 148 4.92 -17.28 10.24
CA MET A 148 4.64 -16.07 11.02
C MET A 148 3.13 -15.80 11.09
N ILE A 149 2.41 -15.88 9.98
CA ILE A 149 0.95 -15.71 9.94
C ILE A 149 0.25 -16.79 10.76
N SER A 150 0.69 -18.06 10.62
CA SER A 150 0.14 -19.18 11.40
C SER A 150 0.39 -19.01 12.90
N GLN A 151 1.54 -18.49 13.32
CA GLN A 151 1.86 -18.23 14.72
C GLN A 151 0.99 -17.13 15.33
N ARG A 152 0.48 -16.20 14.51
CA ARG A 152 -0.53 -15.20 14.93
C ARG A 152 -1.93 -15.80 15.04
N GLY A 153 -2.14 -17.06 14.65
CA GLY A 153 -3.44 -17.71 14.64
C GLY A 153 -4.33 -17.32 13.45
N LEU A 154 -3.75 -16.67 12.44
CA LEU A 154 -4.46 -16.22 11.26
C LEU A 154 -4.46 -17.32 10.18
N SER A 155 -5.54 -17.37 9.38
CA SER A 155 -5.59 -18.16 8.16
C SER A 155 -5.04 -17.35 6.98
N TYR A 156 -4.58 -18.04 5.92
CA TYR A 156 -4.05 -17.35 4.73
C TYR A 156 -4.42 -18.07 3.43
N VAL A 157 -4.45 -17.29 2.36
CA VAL A 157 -4.54 -17.78 0.98
C VAL A 157 -3.43 -17.13 0.16
N VAL A 158 -2.51 -17.97 -0.34
CA VAL A 158 -1.40 -17.55 -1.20
C VAL A 158 -1.29 -18.51 -2.36
N PRO A 159 -1.28 -18.04 -3.62
CA PRO A 159 -1.04 -18.90 -4.76
C PRO A 159 0.36 -19.51 -4.69
N ARG A 160 0.44 -20.84 -4.82
CA ARG A 160 1.74 -21.54 -4.75
C ARG A 160 2.58 -21.29 -5.99
N ARG A 161 3.88 -21.09 -5.81
CA ARG A 161 4.83 -21.11 -6.92
C ARG A 161 4.92 -22.54 -7.46
N MET A 162 4.62 -22.69 -8.75
CA MET A 162 4.83 -23.96 -9.48
C MET A 162 6.27 -24.08 -9.93
#